data_975b5489f6c8e1a9498c7f77af049601
#
_entry.id   975b5489f6c8e1a9498c7f77af049601
#
_cell.length_a   1.000
_cell.length_b   1.000
_cell.length_c   1.000
_cell.angle_alpha   90.00
_cell.angle_beta   90.00
_cell.angle_gamma   90.00
#
_symmetry.space_group_name_H-M   'P 1'
#
loop_
_entity.id
_entity.type
_entity.pdbx_description
1 polymer ?
#
loop_
_entity_poly.entity_id
_entity_poly.type
_entity_poly.pdbx_seq_one_letter_code
_entity_poly.pdbx_strand_id
1 'polypeptide(L)'
;MADLLNYRKEDSDMNYNINEQKLGFDRVLSWEGQVPALVKEGEHYFLQVKAPEAMKVTFTMNEEEFPCTREDEGIWRMEYTLRTGIQYVQLKIDDVEVVTPLLPITYGYSRPYNYVALEMKNEEFYQVKDVPHGSVRREYFFSKVTGEWESCMVYTPYCYEEETEREFPVLYLQHGHGENEIGWTASGKVNFILDNLIAEKKAVPMVIVMSNGMVQTVTEKGERIVDFKLLENQILTDIMPYIEKKFRVGRTKKMRAMAGLSMGSLQTSIIGFKHPEYFSSLGIFSGFVTDIIQGSPLDMVDRGTSENEHMKILDDAKVFNKTFDVYFRAMGDKDPFWENFAHDDQILNEKGIDQIRNVYPGTHDWNVWR
;
A
#
# COMPACT_ATOMS: atom_id res chain seq x y z
N MET A 1 33.89 -20.14 13.32
CA MET A 1 33.39 -20.41 11.95
C MET A 1 32.62 -21.72 11.84
N ALA A 2 32.95 -22.76 12.59
CA ALA A 2 32.22 -24.05 12.60
C ALA A 2 30.87 -23.96 13.33
N ASP A 3 30.73 -23.09 14.34
CA ASP A 3 29.50 -22.95 15.11
C ASP A 3 28.40 -22.19 14.38
N LEU A 4 28.76 -21.28 13.47
CA LEU A 4 27.81 -20.57 12.59
C LEU A 4 27.15 -21.47 11.54
N LEU A 5 27.77 -22.61 11.22
CA LEU A 5 27.23 -23.57 10.25
C LEU A 5 26.26 -24.57 10.89
N ASN A 6 26.39 -24.81 12.20
CA ASN A 6 25.47 -25.68 12.93
C ASN A 6 24.13 -25.01 13.25
N TYR A 7 24.11 -23.69 13.41
CA TYR A 7 22.87 -22.92 13.58
C TYR A 7 21.90 -23.03 12.40
N ARG A 8 22.42 -23.33 11.20
CA ARG A 8 21.61 -23.47 9.98
C ARG A 8 20.82 -24.80 9.87
N LYS A 9 21.08 -25.78 10.70
CA LYS A 9 20.45 -27.11 10.60
C LYS A 9 19.22 -27.30 11.48
N GLU A 10 19.11 -26.54 12.57
CA GLU A 10 17.95 -26.59 13.48
C GLU A 10 16.86 -25.58 13.09
N ASP A 11 17.21 -24.52 12.35
CA ASP A 11 16.27 -23.52 11.86
C ASP A 11 15.45 -23.94 10.63
N SER A 12 15.73 -25.12 10.05
CA SER A 12 15.07 -25.56 8.80
C SER A 12 13.59 -25.92 8.95
N ASP A 13 13.10 -26.07 10.18
CA ASP A 13 11.71 -26.46 10.47
C ASP A 13 10.86 -25.29 11.03
N MET A 14 11.46 -24.12 11.25
CA MET A 14 10.71 -22.94 11.67
C MET A 14 10.21 -22.19 10.44
N ASN A 15 8.96 -22.43 10.07
CA ASN A 15 8.26 -21.74 9.01
C ASN A 15 7.85 -20.32 9.47
N TYR A 16 8.81 -19.42 9.52
CA TYR A 16 8.49 -18.02 9.56
C TYR A 16 7.73 -17.62 8.29
N ASN A 17 7.05 -16.55 8.34
CA ASN A 17 6.54 -15.75 7.28
C ASN A 17 7.05 -16.10 5.87
N ILE A 18 6.51 -17.18 5.34
CA ILE A 18 7.09 -17.95 4.26
C ILE A 18 7.38 -17.10 3.03
N ASN A 19 6.50 -16.17 2.69
CA ASN A 19 6.65 -15.38 1.48
C ASN A 19 7.70 -14.28 1.61
N GLU A 20 7.67 -13.54 2.71
CA GLU A 20 8.56 -12.41 2.95
C GLU A 20 9.99 -12.85 3.21
N GLN A 21 10.17 -14.04 3.75
CA GLN A 21 11.47 -14.60 4.14
C GLN A 21 12.15 -15.45 3.07
N LYS A 22 11.54 -15.65 1.91
CA LYS A 22 12.20 -16.30 0.77
C LYS A 22 13.39 -15.48 0.28
N LEU A 23 13.33 -14.18 0.39
CA LEU A 23 14.47 -13.31 0.09
C LEU A 23 15.44 -13.29 1.28
N GLY A 24 16.72 -13.61 1.02
CA GLY A 24 17.73 -13.72 2.08
C GLY A 24 17.92 -12.47 2.92
N PHE A 25 17.68 -11.29 2.34
CA PHE A 25 17.80 -9.99 3.01
C PHE A 25 16.56 -9.61 3.86
N ASP A 26 15.41 -10.27 3.67
CA ASP A 26 14.20 -10.08 4.47
C ASP A 26 14.13 -11.06 5.65
N ARG A 27 15.07 -11.99 5.73
CA ARG A 27 15.09 -12.99 6.81
C ARG A 27 15.46 -12.32 8.12
N VAL A 28 14.55 -12.44 9.07
CA VAL A 28 14.81 -12.04 10.45
C VAL A 28 15.55 -13.17 11.14
N LEU A 29 16.77 -12.89 11.61
CA LEU A 29 17.58 -13.86 12.36
C LEU A 29 17.51 -13.51 13.85
N SER A 30 17.27 -14.52 14.68
CA SER A 30 17.46 -14.40 16.12
C SER A 30 18.95 -14.23 16.43
N TRP A 31 19.27 -13.37 17.36
CA TRP A 31 20.62 -13.21 17.91
C TRP A 31 20.67 -13.71 19.35
N GLU A 32 21.88 -13.80 19.89
CA GLU A 32 22.09 -14.31 21.26
C GLU A 32 21.16 -13.65 22.28
N GLY A 33 20.48 -14.47 23.06
CA GLY A 33 19.53 -14.02 24.08
C GLY A 33 18.13 -13.67 23.58
N GLN A 34 17.86 -13.78 22.29
CA GLN A 34 16.55 -13.56 21.69
C GLN A 34 15.88 -14.86 21.23
N VAL A 35 14.57 -14.81 21.09
CA VAL A 35 13.75 -15.92 20.59
C VAL A 35 13.01 -15.47 19.32
N PRO A 36 12.74 -16.39 18.38
CA PRO A 36 11.92 -16.07 17.22
C PRO A 36 10.55 -15.51 17.63
N ALA A 37 10.07 -14.47 16.96
CA ALA A 37 8.80 -13.86 17.32
C ALA A 37 7.58 -14.64 16.82
N LEU A 38 7.73 -15.41 15.73
CA LEU A 38 6.70 -16.31 15.22
C LEU A 38 7.24 -17.73 15.19
N VAL A 39 6.55 -18.65 15.86
CA VAL A 39 6.95 -20.07 15.98
C VAL A 39 5.81 -20.98 15.57
N LYS A 40 6.12 -22.07 14.86
CA LYS A 40 5.16 -23.13 14.55
C LYS A 40 5.47 -24.37 15.38
N GLU A 41 4.46 -24.89 16.08
CA GLU A 41 4.52 -26.13 16.85
C GLU A 41 3.35 -27.03 16.45
N GLY A 42 3.67 -28.11 15.73
CA GLY A 42 2.64 -28.93 15.11
C GLY A 42 1.80 -28.13 14.10
N GLU A 43 0.50 -28.06 14.33
CA GLU A 43 -0.44 -27.26 13.51
C GLU A 43 -0.69 -25.85 14.07
N HIS A 44 -0.07 -25.50 15.20
CA HIS A 44 -0.30 -24.24 15.91
C HIS A 44 0.82 -23.25 15.63
N TYR A 45 0.47 -21.97 15.56
CA TYR A 45 1.42 -20.88 15.49
C TYR A 45 1.35 -20.03 16.74
N PHE A 46 2.48 -19.49 17.14
CA PHE A 46 2.58 -18.66 18.33
C PHE A 46 3.36 -17.41 18.04
N LEU A 47 2.85 -16.29 18.56
CA LEU A 47 3.62 -15.07 18.69
C LEU A 47 4.26 -15.03 20.07
N GLN A 48 5.54 -14.67 20.11
CA GLN A 48 6.29 -14.66 21.37
C GLN A 48 7.36 -13.55 21.40
N VAL A 49 7.74 -13.19 22.60
CA VAL A 49 8.86 -12.27 22.87
C VAL A 49 9.52 -12.59 24.20
N LYS A 50 10.83 -12.45 24.26
CA LYS A 50 11.57 -12.55 25.52
C LYS A 50 11.62 -11.19 26.20
N ALA A 51 10.93 -11.05 27.32
CA ALA A 51 10.84 -9.83 28.13
C ALA A 51 10.80 -10.22 29.64
N PRO A 52 11.93 -10.63 30.24
CA PRO A 52 11.95 -11.23 31.58
C PRO A 52 11.51 -10.27 32.67
N GLU A 53 11.73 -8.97 32.50
CA GLU A 53 11.38 -7.94 33.50
C GLU A 53 9.97 -7.35 33.30
N ALA A 54 9.27 -7.72 32.20
CA ALA A 54 7.93 -7.22 31.91
C ALA A 54 6.90 -7.75 32.91
N MET A 55 5.93 -6.89 33.25
CA MET A 55 4.77 -7.24 34.09
C MET A 55 3.60 -7.67 33.23
N LYS A 56 3.49 -7.18 31.97
CA LYS A 56 2.42 -7.46 31.04
C LYS A 56 2.96 -7.41 29.60
N VAL A 57 2.54 -8.34 28.80
CA VAL A 57 2.80 -8.34 27.35
C VAL A 57 1.52 -8.65 26.59
N THR A 58 1.23 -7.86 25.55
CA THR A 58 0.08 -8.06 24.66
C THR A 58 0.49 -7.87 23.22
N PHE A 59 -0.10 -8.63 22.31
CA PHE A 59 -0.14 -8.30 20.90
C PHE A 59 -1.49 -7.69 20.54
N THR A 60 -1.50 -6.66 19.71
CA THR A 60 -2.74 -6.06 19.19
C THR A 60 -2.83 -6.32 17.69
N MET A 61 -3.98 -6.79 17.22
CA MET A 61 -4.27 -7.04 15.82
C MET A 61 -5.70 -6.57 15.53
N ASN A 62 -5.90 -5.76 14.49
CA ASN A 62 -7.21 -5.17 14.15
C ASN A 62 -7.90 -4.51 15.37
N GLU A 63 -7.15 -3.74 16.15
CA GLU A 63 -7.63 -3.04 17.36
C GLU A 63 -8.03 -3.97 18.53
N GLU A 64 -7.91 -5.28 18.39
CA GLU A 64 -8.18 -6.27 19.43
C GLU A 64 -6.87 -6.65 20.15
N GLU A 65 -6.88 -6.65 21.49
CA GLU A 65 -5.75 -7.00 22.33
C GLU A 65 -5.76 -8.49 22.70
N PHE A 66 -4.61 -9.14 22.48
CA PHE A 66 -4.38 -10.55 22.79
C PHE A 66 -3.30 -10.65 23.88
N PRO A 67 -3.66 -10.93 25.14
CA PRO A 67 -2.69 -11.03 26.21
C PRO A 67 -1.81 -12.28 26.05
N CYS A 68 -0.50 -12.12 26.36
CA CYS A 68 0.44 -13.23 26.39
C CYS A 68 0.46 -13.90 27.76
N THR A 69 0.72 -15.21 27.76
CA THR A 69 1.05 -15.96 28.97
C THR A 69 2.57 -15.96 29.16
N ARG A 70 3.02 -15.71 30.39
CA ARG A 70 4.43 -15.78 30.73
C ARG A 70 4.84 -17.25 30.92
N GLU A 71 5.86 -17.66 30.21
CA GLU A 71 6.51 -18.96 30.33
C GLU A 71 7.89 -18.85 31.01
N ASP A 72 8.64 -19.96 31.04
CA ASP A 72 9.97 -20.00 31.59
C ASP A 72 10.94 -19.03 30.88
N GLU A 73 12.01 -18.67 31.54
CA GLU A 73 13.05 -17.75 31.05
C GLU A 73 12.56 -16.35 30.64
N GLY A 74 11.37 -15.97 31.06
CA GLY A 74 10.76 -14.66 30.75
C GLY A 74 10.27 -14.53 29.30
N ILE A 75 9.93 -15.65 28.69
CA ILE A 75 9.26 -15.69 27.40
C ILE A 75 7.77 -15.43 27.62
N TRP A 76 7.21 -14.52 26.82
CA TRP A 76 5.78 -14.20 26.78
C TRP A 76 5.23 -14.70 25.47
N ARG A 77 4.12 -15.43 25.50
CA ARG A 77 3.61 -16.19 24.37
C ARG A 77 2.10 -16.15 24.28
N MET A 78 1.57 -16.06 23.04
CA MET A 78 0.17 -16.26 22.74
C MET A 78 0.00 -17.15 21.52
N GLU A 79 -1.07 -17.93 21.48
CA GLU A 79 -1.43 -18.68 20.27
C GLU A 79 -1.94 -17.71 19.20
N TYR A 80 -1.32 -17.77 18.02
CA TYR A 80 -1.72 -16.95 16.87
C TYR A 80 -2.68 -17.72 15.98
N THR A 81 -3.92 -17.29 15.94
CA THR A 81 -4.91 -17.85 15.01
C THR A 81 -4.60 -17.38 13.61
N LEU A 82 -4.24 -18.32 12.74
CA LEU A 82 -3.79 -18.04 11.38
C LEU A 82 -4.82 -17.25 10.58
N ARG A 83 -4.46 -16.04 10.20
CA ARG A 83 -4.98 -15.39 9.00
C ARG A 83 -4.00 -15.58 7.86
N THR A 84 -4.45 -16.08 6.73
CA THR A 84 -3.67 -16.06 5.49
C THR A 84 -3.54 -14.62 4.98
N GLY A 85 -2.48 -14.36 4.23
CA GLY A 85 -2.15 -13.03 3.76
C GLY A 85 -1.38 -12.20 4.80
N ILE A 86 -1.53 -10.89 4.72
CA ILE A 86 -0.84 -9.94 5.60
C ILE A 86 -1.73 -9.56 6.79
N GLN A 87 -1.14 -9.53 7.98
CA GLN A 87 -1.78 -9.10 9.21
C GLN A 87 -0.84 -8.14 9.96
N TYR A 88 -1.29 -6.92 10.20
CA TYR A 88 -0.56 -6.00 11.07
C TYR A 88 -0.62 -6.48 12.52
N VAL A 89 0.52 -6.40 13.19
CA VAL A 89 0.71 -6.86 14.55
C VAL A 89 1.44 -5.79 15.34
N GLN A 90 0.91 -5.41 16.48
CA GLN A 90 1.57 -4.46 17.38
C GLN A 90 1.87 -5.14 18.71
N LEU A 91 3.15 -5.07 19.12
CA LEU A 91 3.60 -5.53 20.43
C LEU A 91 3.49 -4.40 21.45
N LYS A 92 2.94 -4.71 22.64
CA LYS A 92 2.98 -3.84 23.82
C LYS A 92 3.67 -4.56 24.96
N ILE A 93 4.65 -3.91 25.58
CA ILE A 93 5.34 -4.35 26.77
C ILE A 93 5.09 -3.30 27.87
N ASP A 94 4.43 -3.69 28.95
CA ASP A 94 4.03 -2.80 30.05
C ASP A 94 3.30 -1.54 29.52
N ASP A 95 2.35 -1.76 28.59
CA ASP A 95 1.56 -0.73 27.89
C ASP A 95 2.33 0.20 26.95
N VAL A 96 3.63 0.00 26.76
CA VAL A 96 4.46 0.71 25.77
C VAL A 96 4.42 -0.03 24.44
N GLU A 97 4.08 0.69 23.36
CA GLU A 97 4.13 0.14 21.99
C GLU A 97 5.59 -0.06 21.56
N VAL A 98 5.89 -1.26 21.06
CA VAL A 98 7.22 -1.67 20.62
C VAL A 98 7.18 -2.19 19.20
N VAL A 99 8.06 -1.68 18.35
CA VAL A 99 8.36 -2.30 17.05
C VAL A 99 9.52 -3.27 17.26
N THR A 100 9.24 -4.57 17.12
CA THR A 100 10.28 -5.58 17.29
C THR A 100 11.01 -5.85 15.97
N PRO A 101 12.36 -5.92 15.99
CA PRO A 101 13.12 -6.31 14.80
C PRO A 101 13.00 -7.81 14.47
N LEU A 102 12.29 -8.59 15.30
CA LEU A 102 12.08 -10.03 15.12
C LEU A 102 10.85 -10.35 14.25
N LEU A 103 10.14 -9.34 13.79
CA LEU A 103 9.07 -9.43 12.77
C LEU A 103 9.35 -8.43 11.66
N PRO A 104 8.91 -8.70 10.44
CA PRO A 104 8.99 -7.74 9.35
C PRO A 104 8.33 -6.41 9.72
N ILE A 105 8.85 -5.31 9.16
CA ILE A 105 8.41 -3.95 9.45
C ILE A 105 7.89 -3.30 8.17
N THR A 106 6.76 -2.65 8.28
CA THR A 106 6.18 -1.78 7.25
C THR A 106 5.78 -0.45 7.88
N TYR A 107 5.05 0.37 7.15
CA TYR A 107 4.48 1.62 7.64
C TYR A 107 2.96 1.59 7.51
N GLY A 108 2.27 1.85 8.61
CA GLY A 108 0.83 1.91 8.68
C GLY A 108 0.41 2.68 9.93
N TYR A 109 -0.84 3.17 9.98
CA TYR A 109 -1.35 3.96 11.12
C TYR A 109 -0.42 5.15 11.49
N SER A 110 0.22 5.77 10.48
CA SER A 110 1.16 6.90 10.61
C SER A 110 2.44 6.61 11.38
N ARG A 111 2.86 5.34 11.46
CA ARG A 111 4.08 4.92 12.14
C ARG A 111 4.63 3.60 11.60
N PRO A 112 5.91 3.25 11.91
CA PRO A 112 6.42 1.89 11.66
C PRO A 112 5.57 0.85 12.41
N TYR A 113 5.31 -0.28 11.75
CA TYR A 113 4.45 -1.34 12.25
C TYR A 113 5.01 -2.71 11.92
N ASN A 114 4.87 -3.67 12.82
CA ASN A 114 5.18 -5.05 12.50
C ASN A 114 4.03 -5.71 11.74
N TYR A 115 4.34 -6.75 10.98
CA TYR A 115 3.33 -7.59 10.35
C TYR A 115 3.75 -9.05 10.32
N VAL A 116 2.74 -9.92 10.19
CA VAL A 116 2.87 -11.32 9.84
C VAL A 116 2.28 -11.49 8.45
N ALA A 117 2.94 -12.21 7.56
CA ALA A 117 2.39 -12.56 6.26
C ALA A 117 2.48 -14.07 6.05
N LEU A 118 1.35 -14.73 5.86
CA LEU A 118 1.26 -16.16 5.61
C LEU A 118 0.78 -16.42 4.19
N GLU A 119 1.27 -17.50 3.57
CA GLU A 119 0.90 -17.86 2.19
C GLU A 119 -0.62 -18.00 2.04
N MET A 120 -1.14 -17.31 1.04
CA MET A 120 -2.49 -17.52 0.56
C MET A 120 -2.43 -18.59 -0.54
N LYS A 121 -3.24 -19.65 -0.41
CA LYS A 121 -3.29 -20.71 -1.42
C LYS A 121 -3.79 -20.12 -2.76
N ASN A 122 -3.09 -20.47 -3.84
CA ASN A 122 -3.40 -20.04 -5.21
C ASN A 122 -3.21 -18.54 -5.50
N GLU A 123 -2.50 -17.81 -4.66
CA GLU A 123 -2.23 -16.38 -4.86
C GLU A 123 -0.72 -16.13 -5.06
N GLU A 124 -0.15 -16.78 -6.06
CA GLU A 124 1.28 -16.68 -6.37
C GLU A 124 1.64 -15.40 -7.15
N PHE A 125 0.66 -14.57 -7.51
CA PHE A 125 0.89 -13.42 -8.38
C PHE A 125 1.76 -12.33 -7.74
N TYR A 126 1.76 -12.20 -6.43
CA TYR A 126 2.59 -11.23 -5.69
C TYR A 126 3.90 -11.82 -5.15
N GLN A 127 4.12 -13.12 -5.33
CA GLN A 127 5.34 -13.78 -4.87
C GLN A 127 6.51 -13.49 -5.80
N VAL A 128 7.72 -13.53 -5.25
CA VAL A 128 8.95 -13.48 -6.06
C VAL A 128 9.05 -14.77 -6.87
N LYS A 129 9.01 -14.66 -8.19
CA LYS A 129 9.17 -15.77 -9.13
C LYS A 129 10.53 -15.67 -9.83
N ASP A 130 10.97 -16.75 -10.47
CA ASP A 130 12.15 -16.75 -11.33
C ASP A 130 11.83 -16.12 -12.69
N VAL A 131 11.69 -14.81 -12.70
CA VAL A 131 11.43 -13.97 -13.87
C VAL A 131 12.35 -12.74 -13.84
N PRO A 132 12.56 -12.02 -14.95
CA PRO A 132 13.28 -10.76 -14.91
C PRO A 132 12.58 -9.75 -13.99
N HIS A 133 13.35 -9.13 -13.09
CA HIS A 133 12.84 -8.16 -12.12
C HIS A 133 13.22 -6.74 -12.49
N GLY A 134 12.28 -5.83 -12.28
CA GLY A 134 12.51 -4.39 -12.35
C GLY A 134 13.27 -3.86 -11.14
N SER A 135 13.46 -2.55 -11.11
CA SER A 135 14.15 -1.86 -10.02
C SER A 135 13.20 -0.92 -9.29
N VAL A 136 13.31 -0.88 -7.97
CA VAL A 136 12.63 0.11 -7.12
C VAL A 136 13.68 1.05 -6.55
N ARG A 137 13.48 2.36 -6.74
CA ARG A 137 14.38 3.38 -6.21
C ARG A 137 13.61 4.47 -5.48
N ARG A 138 14.21 5.04 -4.45
CA ARG A 138 13.71 6.23 -3.79
C ARG A 138 14.26 7.46 -4.49
N GLU A 139 13.38 8.32 -4.92
CA GLU A 139 13.70 9.59 -5.56
C GLU A 139 13.41 10.76 -4.61
N TYR A 140 14.24 11.78 -4.67
CA TYR A 140 14.08 12.99 -3.86
C TYR A 140 13.90 14.19 -4.76
N PHE A 141 12.94 15.03 -4.45
CA PHE A 141 12.66 16.27 -5.15
C PHE A 141 12.32 17.40 -4.16
N PHE A 142 12.63 18.63 -4.54
CA PHE A 142 12.18 19.78 -3.78
C PHE A 142 10.77 20.15 -4.24
N SER A 143 9.80 20.06 -3.32
CA SER A 143 8.42 20.44 -3.61
C SER A 143 8.26 21.94 -3.49
N LYS A 144 7.74 22.56 -4.53
CA LYS A 144 7.35 23.98 -4.48
C LYS A 144 6.07 24.20 -3.71
N VAL A 145 5.23 23.16 -3.63
CA VAL A 145 3.96 23.18 -2.93
C VAL A 145 4.15 23.23 -1.43
N THR A 146 5.08 22.42 -0.91
CA THR A 146 5.35 22.38 0.56
C THR A 146 6.52 23.27 0.97
N GLY A 147 7.40 23.63 0.02
CA GLY A 147 8.65 24.35 0.31
C GLY A 147 9.72 23.45 0.95
N GLU A 148 9.57 22.12 0.90
CA GLU A 148 10.43 21.14 1.56
C GLU A 148 10.95 20.06 0.60
N TRP A 149 11.95 19.29 1.03
CA TRP A 149 12.38 18.09 0.33
C TRP A 149 11.42 16.94 0.61
N GLU A 150 10.94 16.34 -0.48
CA GLU A 150 10.02 15.22 -0.47
C GLU A 150 10.61 14.00 -1.17
N SER A 151 9.99 12.84 -0.99
CA SER A 151 10.41 11.64 -1.68
C SER A 151 9.23 10.89 -2.31
N CYS A 152 9.54 10.11 -3.35
CA CYS A 152 8.64 9.12 -3.93
C CYS A 152 9.41 7.84 -4.24
N MET A 153 8.70 6.72 -4.28
CA MET A 153 9.25 5.47 -4.78
C MET A 153 8.94 5.35 -6.26
N VAL A 154 9.92 4.92 -7.05
CA VAL A 154 9.76 4.72 -8.48
C VAL A 154 10.18 3.31 -8.84
N TYR A 155 9.25 2.54 -9.41
CA TYR A 155 9.55 1.26 -10.04
C TYR A 155 9.78 1.47 -11.54
N THR A 156 10.84 0.85 -12.07
CA THR A 156 11.10 0.75 -13.52
C THR A 156 11.12 -0.73 -13.92
N PRO A 157 10.48 -1.14 -15.04
CA PRO A 157 10.46 -2.54 -15.45
C PRO A 157 11.83 -3.04 -15.86
N TYR A 158 12.05 -4.36 -15.86
CA TYR A 158 13.36 -4.96 -16.14
C TYR A 158 13.97 -4.50 -17.47
N CYS A 159 13.17 -4.29 -18.51
CA CYS A 159 13.63 -3.85 -19.83
C CYS A 159 13.94 -2.34 -19.90
N TYR A 160 13.75 -1.59 -18.83
CA TYR A 160 13.93 -0.13 -18.83
C TYR A 160 15.35 0.29 -19.19
N GLU A 161 16.36 -0.41 -18.68
CA GLU A 161 17.75 -0.04 -18.98
C GLU A 161 18.21 -0.52 -20.36
N GLU A 162 17.57 -1.55 -20.91
CA GLU A 162 17.91 -2.11 -22.23
C GLU A 162 17.24 -1.34 -23.38
N GLU A 163 15.99 -0.95 -23.23
CA GLU A 163 15.19 -0.26 -24.25
C GLU A 163 15.35 1.27 -24.14
N THR A 164 16.53 1.78 -24.44
CA THR A 164 16.92 3.18 -24.19
C THR A 164 16.12 4.21 -24.97
N GLU A 165 15.56 3.85 -26.13
CA GLU A 165 14.77 4.73 -27.00
C GLU A 165 13.25 4.67 -26.71
N ARG A 166 12.84 3.75 -25.84
CA ARG A 166 11.42 3.57 -25.51
C ARG A 166 10.96 4.54 -24.43
N GLU A 167 9.82 5.19 -24.67
CA GLU A 167 9.03 5.85 -23.63
C GLU A 167 8.05 4.84 -23.04
N PHE A 168 7.96 4.77 -21.70
CA PHE A 168 7.09 3.85 -20.99
C PHE A 168 5.84 4.56 -20.50
N PRO A 169 4.68 3.88 -20.47
CA PRO A 169 3.54 4.38 -19.73
C PRO A 169 3.89 4.57 -18.26
N VAL A 170 3.20 5.50 -17.59
CA VAL A 170 3.41 5.77 -16.17
C VAL A 170 2.10 5.66 -15.38
N LEU A 171 2.16 4.95 -14.27
CA LEU A 171 1.09 4.84 -13.28
C LEU A 171 1.50 5.63 -12.03
N TYR A 172 0.71 6.65 -11.67
CA TYR A 172 0.79 7.34 -10.38
C TYR A 172 -0.11 6.60 -9.40
N LEU A 173 0.49 5.98 -8.38
CA LEU A 173 -0.18 5.02 -7.50
C LEU A 173 -0.16 5.49 -6.05
N GLN A 174 -1.35 5.77 -5.49
CA GLN A 174 -1.52 6.39 -4.17
C GLN A 174 -1.87 5.36 -3.10
N HIS A 175 -1.25 5.53 -1.93
CA HIS A 175 -1.50 4.72 -0.73
C HIS A 175 -2.72 5.21 0.06
N GLY A 176 -3.12 4.48 1.09
CA GLY A 176 -4.22 4.81 1.99
C GLY A 176 -3.83 5.72 3.16
N HIS A 177 -4.84 6.10 3.95
CA HIS A 177 -4.62 6.91 5.15
C HIS A 177 -3.71 6.21 6.16
N GLY A 178 -2.74 6.94 6.71
CA GLY A 178 -1.80 6.41 7.69
C GLY A 178 -0.65 5.60 7.10
N GLU A 179 -0.58 5.45 5.78
CA GLU A 179 0.54 4.83 5.06
C GLU A 179 1.49 5.88 4.48
N ASN A 180 2.43 5.48 3.65
CA ASN A 180 3.36 6.36 2.96
C ASN A 180 3.80 5.75 1.60
N GLU A 181 4.75 6.38 0.93
CA GLU A 181 5.24 6.02 -0.40
C GLU A 181 5.79 4.59 -0.53
N ILE A 182 6.15 3.92 0.58
CA ILE A 182 6.63 2.52 0.53
C ILE A 182 5.52 1.48 0.61
N GLY A 183 4.28 1.85 0.96
CA GLY A 183 3.18 0.91 1.22
C GLY A 183 2.96 -0.07 0.08
N TRP A 184 2.90 0.42 -1.15
CA TRP A 184 2.67 -0.41 -2.33
C TRP A 184 3.80 -1.40 -2.64
N THR A 185 5.04 -1.10 -2.28
CA THR A 185 6.16 -2.05 -2.45
C THR A 185 6.33 -2.94 -1.23
N ALA A 186 6.24 -2.41 -0.03
CA ALA A 186 6.44 -3.17 1.19
C ALA A 186 5.27 -4.13 1.49
N SER A 187 4.04 -3.60 1.53
CA SER A 187 2.84 -4.39 1.82
C SER A 187 2.16 -4.89 0.55
N GLY A 188 2.05 -4.06 -0.48
CA GLY A 188 1.37 -4.37 -1.73
C GLY A 188 2.14 -5.27 -2.68
N LYS A 189 3.48 -5.30 -2.60
CA LYS A 189 4.35 -6.09 -3.52
C LYS A 189 4.15 -5.76 -5.00
N VAL A 190 3.74 -4.54 -5.31
CA VAL A 190 3.37 -4.11 -6.66
C VAL A 190 4.47 -4.30 -7.70
N ASN A 191 5.73 -4.19 -7.28
CA ASN A 191 6.89 -4.46 -8.12
C ASN A 191 6.94 -5.93 -8.57
N PHE A 192 6.75 -6.89 -7.68
CA PHE A 192 6.72 -8.32 -8.02
C PHE A 192 5.46 -8.70 -8.80
N ILE A 193 4.31 -8.10 -8.45
CA ILE A 193 3.07 -8.28 -9.22
C ILE A 193 3.29 -7.87 -10.67
N LEU A 194 3.88 -6.69 -10.89
CA LEU A 194 4.08 -6.19 -12.25
C LEU A 194 5.14 -7.00 -13.01
N ASP A 195 6.26 -7.40 -12.35
CA ASP A 195 7.27 -8.28 -12.94
C ASP A 195 6.65 -9.59 -13.44
N ASN A 196 5.84 -10.24 -12.59
CA ASN A 196 5.16 -11.49 -12.92
C ASN A 196 4.18 -11.30 -14.09
N LEU A 197 3.37 -10.24 -14.05
CA LEU A 197 2.39 -9.96 -15.12
C LEU A 197 3.05 -9.61 -16.46
N ILE A 198 4.18 -8.91 -16.43
CA ILE A 198 4.96 -8.61 -17.64
C ILE A 198 5.53 -9.91 -18.23
N ALA A 199 6.11 -10.76 -17.39
CA ALA A 199 6.66 -12.06 -17.82
C ALA A 199 5.57 -12.97 -18.41
N GLU A 200 4.37 -12.94 -17.84
CA GLU A 200 3.18 -13.65 -18.34
C GLU A 200 2.53 -12.97 -19.55
N LYS A 201 3.03 -11.83 -20.01
CA LYS A 201 2.45 -11.00 -21.10
C LYS A 201 1.00 -10.52 -20.83
N LYS A 202 0.66 -10.37 -19.55
CA LYS A 202 -0.65 -9.87 -19.10
C LYS A 202 -0.63 -8.38 -18.80
N ALA A 203 0.55 -7.78 -18.65
CA ALA A 203 0.72 -6.33 -18.49
C ALA A 203 1.80 -5.82 -19.45
N VAL A 204 1.65 -4.57 -19.86
CA VAL A 204 2.71 -3.84 -20.57
C VAL A 204 3.76 -3.35 -19.58
N PRO A 205 5.05 -3.36 -19.95
CA PRO A 205 6.07 -2.71 -19.14
C PRO A 205 5.74 -1.23 -18.92
N MET A 206 5.71 -0.79 -17.67
CA MET A 206 5.40 0.58 -17.28
C MET A 206 6.23 1.03 -16.09
N VAL A 207 6.36 2.33 -15.91
CA VAL A 207 6.91 2.96 -14.70
C VAL A 207 5.79 3.15 -13.69
N ILE A 208 6.05 2.87 -12.41
CA ILE A 208 5.10 3.18 -11.33
C ILE A 208 5.73 4.23 -10.41
N VAL A 209 4.98 5.29 -10.12
CA VAL A 209 5.38 6.36 -9.21
C VAL A 209 4.46 6.35 -8.01
N MET A 210 5.02 6.12 -6.83
CA MET A 210 4.31 6.05 -5.56
C MET A 210 4.78 7.22 -4.69
N SER A 211 3.93 8.21 -4.51
CA SER A 211 4.21 9.39 -3.69
C SER A 211 3.47 9.34 -2.35
N ASN A 212 3.86 10.20 -1.43
CA ASN A 212 3.18 10.32 -0.16
C ASN A 212 1.90 11.16 -0.32
N GLY A 213 0.73 10.52 -0.25
CA GLY A 213 -0.57 11.16 -0.33
C GLY A 213 -0.97 11.92 0.94
N MET A 214 -0.26 11.73 2.06
CA MET A 214 -0.41 12.48 3.31
C MET A 214 0.57 13.66 3.31
N VAL A 215 0.37 14.59 2.36
CA VAL A 215 1.25 15.76 2.19
C VAL A 215 1.25 16.60 3.45
N GLN A 216 2.43 16.88 3.98
CA GLN A 216 2.59 17.67 5.18
C GLN A 216 3.00 19.10 4.86
N THR A 217 2.53 20.03 5.66
CA THR A 217 2.91 21.43 5.59
C THR A 217 3.02 22.03 6.98
N VAL A 218 3.58 23.21 7.06
CA VAL A 218 3.70 23.96 8.32
C VAL A 218 2.77 25.16 8.30
N THR A 219 1.90 25.25 9.29
CA THR A 219 0.98 26.38 9.43
C THR A 219 1.73 27.66 9.78
N GLU A 220 1.07 28.81 9.67
CA GLU A 220 1.61 30.12 10.12
C GLU A 220 2.03 30.12 11.61
N LYS A 221 1.45 29.23 12.41
CA LYS A 221 1.80 29.06 13.84
C LYS A 221 2.99 28.13 14.07
N GLY A 222 3.57 27.55 13.00
CA GLY A 222 4.69 26.64 13.07
C GLY A 222 4.29 25.18 13.41
N GLU A 223 3.01 24.84 13.36
CA GLU A 223 2.51 23.49 13.58
C GLU A 223 2.58 22.68 12.28
N ARG A 224 3.11 21.45 12.34
CA ARG A 224 3.11 20.53 11.20
C ARG A 224 1.77 19.80 11.15
N ILE A 225 1.12 19.88 10.01
CA ILE A 225 -0.19 19.25 9.74
C ILE A 225 -0.13 18.46 8.43
N VAL A 226 -1.06 17.52 8.26
CA VAL A 226 -1.35 16.88 6.98
C VAL A 226 -2.44 17.69 6.28
N ASP A 227 -2.19 18.07 5.02
CA ASP A 227 -3.19 18.70 4.15
C ASP A 227 -3.33 17.86 2.87
N PHE A 228 -4.38 17.06 2.83
CA PHE A 228 -4.67 16.15 1.72
C PHE A 228 -4.95 16.87 0.38
N LYS A 229 -5.34 18.14 0.41
CA LYS A 229 -5.62 18.95 -0.79
C LYS A 229 -4.36 19.33 -1.55
N LEU A 230 -3.22 19.36 -0.87
CA LEU A 230 -1.95 19.72 -1.49
C LEU A 230 -1.45 18.68 -2.50
N LEU A 231 -1.91 17.41 -2.42
CA LEU A 231 -1.48 16.36 -3.32
C LEU A 231 -1.81 16.69 -4.79
N GLU A 232 -2.97 17.27 -5.06
CA GLU A 232 -3.36 17.68 -6.42
C GLU A 232 -2.28 18.56 -7.05
N ASN A 233 -1.93 19.65 -6.39
CA ASN A 233 -0.88 20.54 -6.87
C ASN A 233 0.49 19.88 -6.90
N GLN A 234 0.83 19.08 -5.89
CA GLN A 234 2.11 18.39 -5.82
C GLN A 234 2.29 17.38 -6.97
N ILE A 235 1.24 16.59 -7.31
CA ILE A 235 1.27 15.69 -8.46
C ILE A 235 1.50 16.47 -9.74
N LEU A 236 0.73 17.53 -9.99
CA LEU A 236 0.70 18.23 -11.27
C LEU A 236 1.91 19.15 -11.48
N THR A 237 2.39 19.82 -10.43
CA THR A 237 3.41 20.86 -10.56
C THR A 237 4.81 20.44 -10.13
N ASP A 238 4.95 19.41 -9.29
CA ASP A 238 6.22 18.96 -8.79
C ASP A 238 6.56 17.55 -9.28
N ILE A 239 5.72 16.55 -8.99
CA ILE A 239 6.05 15.13 -9.22
C ILE A 239 6.04 14.80 -10.71
N MET A 240 4.96 15.09 -11.44
CA MET A 240 4.88 14.80 -12.88
C MET A 240 6.03 15.46 -13.66
N PRO A 241 6.30 16.77 -13.53
CA PRO A 241 7.44 17.39 -14.22
C PRO A 241 8.79 16.81 -13.83
N TYR A 242 8.98 16.44 -12.55
CA TYR A 242 10.22 15.79 -12.10
C TYR A 242 10.41 14.43 -12.75
N ILE A 243 9.37 13.58 -12.75
CA ILE A 243 9.40 12.24 -13.35
C ILE A 243 9.62 12.33 -14.86
N GLU A 244 8.91 13.19 -15.56
CA GLU A 244 9.06 13.38 -17.01
C GLU A 244 10.41 13.96 -17.44
N LYS A 245 11.09 14.66 -16.55
CA LYS A 245 12.45 15.13 -16.78
C LYS A 245 13.50 14.04 -16.57
N LYS A 246 13.27 13.16 -15.59
CA LYS A 246 14.27 12.20 -15.12
C LYS A 246 14.12 10.82 -15.73
N PHE A 247 12.91 10.43 -16.08
CA PHE A 247 12.58 9.10 -16.58
C PHE A 247 12.04 9.16 -18.01
N ARG A 248 12.27 8.09 -18.76
CA ARG A 248 11.71 7.90 -20.10
C ARG A 248 10.25 7.46 -20.01
N VAL A 249 9.37 8.39 -19.70
CA VAL A 249 7.93 8.19 -19.61
C VAL A 249 7.21 9.04 -20.64
N GLY A 250 6.12 8.49 -21.18
CA GLY A 250 5.31 9.20 -22.17
C GLY A 250 4.57 10.39 -21.54
N ARG A 251 4.57 11.51 -22.27
CA ARG A 251 4.00 12.78 -21.79
C ARG A 251 2.59 13.05 -22.27
N THR A 252 1.99 12.11 -22.98
CA THR A 252 0.61 12.24 -23.45
C THR A 252 -0.35 11.63 -22.43
N LYS A 253 -1.58 12.12 -22.42
CA LYS A 253 -2.67 11.57 -21.61
C LYS A 253 -2.76 10.03 -21.71
N LYS A 254 -2.65 9.48 -22.92
CA LYS A 254 -2.75 8.03 -23.17
C LYS A 254 -1.64 7.19 -22.52
N MET A 255 -0.56 7.85 -22.14
CA MET A 255 0.57 7.20 -21.48
C MET A 255 0.54 7.37 -19.95
N ARG A 256 -0.50 7.98 -19.40
CA ARG A 256 -0.61 8.22 -17.96
C ARG A 256 -1.87 7.60 -17.37
N ALA A 257 -1.69 6.94 -16.26
CA ALA A 257 -2.75 6.42 -15.40
C ALA A 257 -2.56 6.92 -13.96
N MET A 258 -3.65 7.01 -13.22
CA MET A 258 -3.62 7.26 -11.78
C MET A 258 -4.51 6.23 -11.08
N ALA A 259 -4.04 5.69 -9.96
CA ALA A 259 -4.80 4.76 -9.14
C ALA A 259 -4.48 4.94 -7.66
N GLY A 260 -5.34 4.42 -6.80
CA GLY A 260 -5.09 4.46 -5.37
C GLY A 260 -6.07 3.64 -4.57
N LEU A 261 -5.69 3.36 -3.33
CA LEU A 261 -6.51 2.61 -2.38
C LEU A 261 -7.04 3.54 -1.27
N SER A 262 -8.26 3.28 -0.77
CA SER A 262 -8.85 4.01 0.36
C SER A 262 -8.77 5.53 0.16
N MET A 263 -8.09 6.28 1.03
CA MET A 263 -7.79 7.70 0.86
C MET A 263 -7.22 8.01 -0.54
N GLY A 264 -6.25 7.23 -1.00
CA GLY A 264 -5.63 7.40 -2.32
C GLY A 264 -6.61 7.20 -3.48
N SER A 265 -7.67 6.41 -3.29
CA SER A 265 -8.75 6.25 -4.27
C SER A 265 -9.59 7.52 -4.40
N LEU A 266 -9.90 8.18 -3.28
CA LEU A 266 -10.60 9.47 -3.27
C LEU A 266 -9.73 10.55 -3.92
N GLN A 267 -8.45 10.60 -3.58
CA GLN A 267 -7.49 11.52 -4.22
C GLN A 267 -7.40 11.27 -5.74
N THR A 268 -7.38 10.01 -6.15
CA THR A 268 -7.38 9.64 -7.59
C THR A 268 -8.64 10.13 -8.30
N SER A 269 -9.82 9.95 -7.69
CA SER A 269 -11.08 10.40 -8.26
C SER A 269 -11.12 11.92 -8.38
N ILE A 270 -10.76 12.64 -7.31
CA ILE A 270 -10.77 14.12 -7.29
C ILE A 270 -9.80 14.65 -8.35
N ILE A 271 -8.55 14.21 -8.34
CA ILE A 271 -7.53 14.71 -9.28
C ILE A 271 -7.86 14.31 -10.71
N GLY A 272 -8.23 13.05 -10.95
CA GLY A 272 -8.53 12.56 -12.29
C GLY A 272 -9.77 13.20 -12.90
N PHE A 273 -10.80 13.49 -12.10
CA PHE A 273 -12.03 14.12 -12.57
C PHE A 273 -11.90 15.63 -12.78
N LYS A 274 -11.11 16.32 -11.96
CA LYS A 274 -10.80 17.75 -12.14
C LYS A 274 -9.86 18.00 -13.32
N HIS A 275 -8.97 17.04 -13.59
CA HIS A 275 -7.90 17.16 -14.59
C HIS A 275 -7.94 16.03 -15.62
N PRO A 276 -9.07 15.87 -16.32
CA PRO A 276 -9.28 14.75 -17.25
C PRO A 276 -8.34 14.79 -18.47
N GLU A 277 -7.62 15.91 -18.68
CA GLU A 277 -6.62 16.06 -19.73
C GLU A 277 -5.29 15.34 -19.44
N TYR A 278 -5.02 14.97 -18.17
CA TYR A 278 -3.74 14.36 -17.79
C TYR A 278 -3.75 12.84 -17.83
N PHE A 279 -4.87 12.19 -17.52
CA PHE A 279 -4.95 10.74 -17.31
C PHE A 279 -5.97 10.10 -18.23
N SER A 280 -5.58 9.01 -18.92
CA SER A 280 -6.51 8.21 -19.72
C SER A 280 -7.13 7.06 -18.92
N SER A 281 -6.57 6.71 -17.77
CA SER A 281 -7.02 5.57 -16.99
C SER A 281 -6.99 5.89 -15.51
N LEU A 282 -8.06 5.49 -14.81
CA LEU A 282 -8.21 5.67 -13.37
C LEU A 282 -8.53 4.33 -12.70
N GLY A 283 -7.92 4.08 -11.52
CA GLY A 283 -8.15 2.89 -10.69
C GLY A 283 -8.54 3.27 -9.26
N ILE A 284 -9.71 2.83 -8.81
CA ILE A 284 -10.33 3.16 -7.52
C ILE A 284 -10.45 1.87 -6.72
N PHE A 285 -9.58 1.68 -5.71
CA PHE A 285 -9.55 0.49 -4.87
C PHE A 285 -10.06 0.81 -3.47
N SER A 286 -11.08 0.08 -3.03
CA SER A 286 -11.73 0.29 -1.72
C SER A 286 -12.07 1.75 -1.45
N GLY A 287 -12.71 2.40 -2.42
CA GLY A 287 -13.15 3.77 -2.34
C GLY A 287 -14.48 3.97 -3.05
N PHE A 288 -14.99 5.18 -2.91
CA PHE A 288 -16.26 5.61 -3.50
C PHE A 288 -16.08 7.05 -4.02
N VAL A 289 -16.97 7.48 -4.89
CA VAL A 289 -16.84 8.79 -5.57
C VAL A 289 -18.04 9.70 -5.37
N THR A 290 -19.23 9.17 -5.13
CA THR A 290 -20.47 9.93 -5.06
C THR A 290 -20.86 10.37 -3.65
N ASP A 291 -20.52 9.58 -2.64
CA ASP A 291 -20.77 9.86 -1.23
C ASP A 291 -19.48 10.27 -0.52
N ILE A 292 -19.03 11.49 -0.72
CA ILE A 292 -17.96 12.02 0.12
C ILE A 292 -18.52 12.22 1.52
N ILE A 293 -18.11 11.42 2.47
CA ILE A 293 -18.62 11.40 3.84
C ILE A 293 -18.47 12.79 4.45
N GLN A 294 -19.59 13.44 4.72
CA GLN A 294 -19.61 14.69 5.48
C GLN A 294 -19.07 14.39 6.90
N GLY A 295 -17.99 15.08 7.28
CA GLY A 295 -17.38 14.90 8.59
C GLY A 295 -16.30 13.84 8.65
N SER A 296 -15.90 13.24 7.51
CA SER A 296 -14.66 12.45 7.44
C SER A 296 -13.48 13.29 7.93
N PRO A 297 -12.56 12.70 8.74
CA PRO A 297 -11.30 13.36 9.07
C PRO A 297 -10.45 13.69 7.83
N LEU A 298 -10.82 13.13 6.69
CA LEU A 298 -10.25 13.41 5.38
C LEU A 298 -11.00 14.56 4.73
N ASP A 299 -10.73 15.80 5.15
CA ASP A 299 -11.27 17.01 4.52
C ASP A 299 -10.56 17.28 3.20
N MET A 300 -10.80 16.38 2.22
CA MET A 300 -10.18 16.45 0.90
C MET A 300 -10.93 17.36 -0.09
N VAL A 301 -12.13 17.81 0.27
CA VAL A 301 -12.95 18.66 -0.56
C VAL A 301 -13.18 20.00 0.13
N ASP A 302 -12.95 21.08 -0.60
CA ASP A 302 -13.20 22.43 -0.10
C ASP A 302 -14.72 22.67 0.02
N ARG A 303 -15.24 22.66 1.25
CA ARG A 303 -16.68 22.83 1.54
C ARG A 303 -17.23 24.22 1.21
N GLY A 304 -16.38 25.14 0.80
CA GLY A 304 -16.75 26.54 0.50
C GLY A 304 -17.02 26.84 -0.97
N THR A 305 -16.64 25.95 -1.89
CA THR A 305 -16.83 26.13 -3.33
C THR A 305 -17.60 24.94 -3.88
N SER A 306 -18.79 25.17 -4.40
CA SER A 306 -19.71 24.22 -5.05
C SER A 306 -19.35 22.73 -4.84
N GLU A 307 -20.00 22.14 -3.88
CA GLU A 307 -19.70 20.87 -3.20
C GLU A 307 -19.36 19.64 -4.05
N ASN A 308 -19.40 19.72 -5.36
CA ASN A 308 -19.16 18.62 -6.27
C ASN A 308 -18.61 19.04 -7.63
N GLU A 309 -17.77 20.04 -7.71
CA GLU A 309 -17.26 20.49 -9.02
C GLU A 309 -16.48 19.38 -9.75
N HIS A 310 -15.73 18.56 -9.03
CA HIS A 310 -15.03 17.43 -9.60
C HIS A 310 -15.99 16.35 -10.13
N MET A 311 -17.22 16.27 -9.60
CA MET A 311 -18.22 15.29 -10.02
C MET A 311 -18.95 15.68 -11.32
N LYS A 312 -18.83 16.93 -11.78
CA LYS A 312 -19.53 17.41 -12.99
C LYS A 312 -19.22 16.59 -14.25
N ILE A 313 -18.05 16.00 -14.33
CA ILE A 313 -17.70 15.13 -15.47
C ILE A 313 -18.59 13.90 -15.57
N LEU A 314 -19.22 13.46 -14.46
CA LEU A 314 -20.17 12.35 -14.43
C LEU A 314 -21.57 12.72 -14.96
N ASP A 315 -21.85 14.01 -15.14
CA ASP A 315 -23.17 14.47 -15.65
C ASP A 315 -23.32 14.26 -17.16
N ASP A 316 -22.22 14.03 -17.87
CA ASP A 316 -22.23 13.67 -19.29
C ASP A 316 -21.45 12.36 -19.51
N ALA A 317 -22.18 11.26 -19.48
CA ALA A 317 -21.59 9.92 -19.68
C ALA A 317 -20.86 9.78 -21.02
N LYS A 318 -21.31 10.47 -22.09
CA LYS A 318 -20.61 10.39 -23.39
C LYS A 318 -19.26 11.07 -23.33
N VAL A 319 -19.18 12.19 -22.61
CA VAL A 319 -17.90 12.86 -22.37
C VAL A 319 -17.02 11.99 -21.48
N PHE A 320 -17.55 11.47 -20.36
CA PHE A 320 -16.80 10.63 -19.43
C PHE A 320 -16.21 9.39 -20.12
N ASN A 321 -17.07 8.60 -20.80
CA ASN A 321 -16.69 7.34 -21.44
C ASN A 321 -15.73 7.54 -22.63
N LYS A 322 -15.75 8.75 -23.25
CA LYS A 322 -14.74 9.11 -24.26
C LYS A 322 -13.44 9.63 -23.64
N THR A 323 -13.52 10.16 -22.44
CA THR A 323 -12.39 10.77 -21.72
C THR A 323 -11.47 9.73 -21.13
N PHE A 324 -12.02 8.70 -20.51
CA PHE A 324 -11.24 7.64 -19.86
C PHE A 324 -11.30 6.35 -20.68
N ASP A 325 -10.13 5.85 -21.08
CA ASP A 325 -9.99 4.55 -21.76
C ASP A 325 -10.27 3.40 -20.78
N VAL A 326 -9.93 3.60 -19.49
CA VAL A 326 -10.19 2.66 -18.39
C VAL A 326 -10.64 3.42 -17.15
N TYR A 327 -11.81 3.06 -16.65
CA TYR A 327 -12.25 3.42 -15.31
C TYR A 327 -12.50 2.14 -14.52
N PHE A 328 -11.53 1.78 -13.66
CA PHE A 328 -11.54 0.54 -12.89
C PHE A 328 -11.92 0.81 -11.44
N ARG A 329 -12.86 0.00 -10.91
CA ARG A 329 -13.27 0.06 -9.51
C ARG A 329 -13.24 -1.33 -8.88
N ALA A 330 -12.67 -1.45 -7.69
CA ALA A 330 -12.61 -2.71 -6.95
C ALA A 330 -12.77 -2.50 -5.44
N MET A 331 -13.41 -3.48 -4.78
CA MET A 331 -13.60 -3.46 -3.33
C MET A 331 -13.74 -4.89 -2.79
N GLY A 332 -13.42 -5.07 -1.50
CA GLY A 332 -13.70 -6.29 -0.76
C GLY A 332 -15.19 -6.42 -0.41
N ASP A 333 -15.73 -7.65 -0.43
CA ASP A 333 -17.15 -7.93 -0.13
C ASP A 333 -17.53 -7.69 1.35
N LYS A 334 -16.51 -7.47 2.21
CA LYS A 334 -16.67 -7.16 3.65
C LYS A 334 -16.01 -5.84 4.02
N ASP A 335 -15.74 -4.99 3.03
CA ASP A 335 -15.18 -3.67 3.26
C ASP A 335 -16.19 -2.79 4.03
N PRO A 336 -15.80 -2.04 5.07
CA PRO A 336 -16.70 -1.18 5.83
C PRO A 336 -17.36 -0.09 4.97
N PHE A 337 -16.81 0.23 3.80
CA PHE A 337 -17.37 1.19 2.84
C PHE A 337 -18.23 0.53 1.74
N TRP A 338 -18.63 -0.73 1.93
CA TRP A 338 -19.42 -1.48 0.96
C TRP A 338 -20.70 -0.76 0.52
N GLU A 339 -21.44 -0.19 1.47
CA GLU A 339 -22.70 0.52 1.19
C GLU A 339 -22.47 1.75 0.28
N ASN A 340 -21.39 2.49 0.49
CA ASN A 340 -21.02 3.63 -0.36
C ASN A 340 -20.62 3.17 -1.77
N PHE A 341 -19.87 2.05 -1.86
CA PHE A 341 -19.48 1.48 -3.15
C PHE A 341 -20.68 0.95 -3.95
N ALA A 342 -21.65 0.33 -3.28
CA ALA A 342 -22.88 -0.15 -3.89
C ALA A 342 -23.79 1.03 -4.32
N HIS A 343 -23.84 2.11 -3.56
CA HIS A 343 -24.53 3.34 -3.93
C HIS A 343 -23.89 3.99 -5.16
N ASP A 344 -22.56 4.05 -5.22
CA ASP A 344 -21.84 4.47 -6.42
C ASP A 344 -22.23 3.64 -7.65
N ASP A 345 -22.31 2.30 -7.50
CA ASP A 345 -22.70 1.41 -8.60
C ASP A 345 -24.07 1.80 -9.18
N GLN A 346 -25.04 2.10 -8.29
CA GLN A 346 -26.35 2.54 -8.71
C GLN A 346 -26.28 3.84 -9.51
N ILE A 347 -25.64 4.87 -8.94
CA ILE A 347 -25.53 6.20 -9.57
C ILE A 347 -24.79 6.14 -10.91
N LEU A 348 -23.67 5.44 -10.96
CA LEU A 348 -22.85 5.34 -12.17
C LEU A 348 -23.56 4.56 -13.28
N ASN A 349 -24.30 3.50 -12.92
CA ASN A 349 -25.13 2.75 -13.86
C ASN A 349 -26.31 3.58 -14.38
N GLU A 350 -27.03 4.31 -13.51
CA GLU A 350 -28.13 5.20 -13.90
C GLU A 350 -27.65 6.31 -14.83
N LYS A 351 -26.45 6.82 -14.62
CA LYS A 351 -25.83 7.84 -15.49
C LYS A 351 -25.26 7.22 -16.79
N GLY A 352 -25.09 5.93 -16.89
CA GLY A 352 -24.51 5.25 -18.06
C GLY A 352 -22.99 5.41 -18.17
N ILE A 353 -22.31 5.47 -17.03
CA ILE A 353 -20.84 5.53 -16.96
C ILE A 353 -20.25 4.13 -17.20
N ASP A 354 -19.38 4.02 -18.18
CA ASP A 354 -18.63 2.79 -18.46
C ASP A 354 -17.58 2.55 -17.39
N GLN A 355 -17.60 1.36 -16.76
CA GLN A 355 -16.66 0.99 -15.73
C GLN A 355 -16.32 -0.51 -15.78
N ILE A 356 -15.10 -0.83 -15.38
CA ILE A 356 -14.70 -2.19 -15.02
C ILE A 356 -14.84 -2.30 -13.51
N ARG A 357 -15.76 -3.15 -13.05
CA ARG A 357 -16.10 -3.28 -11.65
C ARG A 357 -15.82 -4.68 -11.15
N ASN A 358 -14.97 -4.82 -10.12
CA ASN A 358 -14.63 -6.10 -9.49
C ASN A 358 -14.93 -6.09 -7.98
N VAL A 359 -15.28 -7.26 -7.47
CA VAL A 359 -15.43 -7.52 -6.03
C VAL A 359 -14.59 -8.72 -5.67
N TYR A 360 -13.84 -8.59 -4.60
CA TYR A 360 -12.97 -9.65 -4.09
C TYR A 360 -13.41 -10.09 -2.69
N PRO A 361 -13.20 -11.36 -2.31
CA PRO A 361 -13.42 -11.77 -0.93
C PRO A 361 -12.46 -11.05 0.02
N GLY A 362 -12.98 -10.40 1.05
CA GLY A 362 -12.14 -9.75 2.06
C GLY A 362 -12.66 -8.39 2.53
N THR A 363 -11.85 -7.72 3.33
CA THR A 363 -12.18 -6.45 3.96
C THR A 363 -11.28 -5.32 3.44
N HIS A 364 -11.16 -4.23 4.17
CA HIS A 364 -10.37 -3.04 3.86
C HIS A 364 -8.89 -3.23 4.19
N ASP A 365 -8.21 -4.12 3.48
CA ASP A 365 -6.82 -4.47 3.78
C ASP A 365 -6.01 -4.91 2.54
N TRP A 366 -4.70 -5.11 2.72
CA TRP A 366 -3.78 -5.51 1.67
C TRP A 366 -4.06 -6.89 1.06
N ASN A 367 -4.90 -7.72 1.66
CA ASN A 367 -5.31 -9.00 1.08
C ASN A 367 -6.29 -8.80 -0.09
N VAL A 368 -6.97 -7.66 -0.11
CA VAL A 368 -7.86 -7.23 -1.20
C VAL A 368 -7.12 -6.36 -2.22
N TRP A 369 -6.17 -5.53 -1.76
CA TRP A 369 -5.53 -4.53 -2.62
C TRP A 369 -4.35 -5.05 -3.43
N ARG A 370 -3.78 -6.20 -3.07
CA ARG A 370 -2.72 -6.90 -3.82
C ARG A 370 -3.13 -7.38 -5.20
#